data_a96697f0cce7de1e0b4b5355edf289a6
#
_entry.id   a96697f0cce7de1e0b4b5355edf289a6
#
_cell.length_a   1.000
_cell.length_b   1.000
_cell.length_c   1.000
_cell.angle_alpha   90.00
_cell.angle_beta   90.00
_cell.angle_gamma   90.00
#
_symmetry.space_group_name_H-M   'P 1'
#
loop_
_entity.id
_entity.type
_entity.pdbx_description
1 polymer ?
#
loop_
_entity_poly.entity_id
_entity_poly.type
_entity_poly.pdbx_seq_one_letter_code
_entity_poly.pdbx_strand_id
1 'polypeptide(L)'
;MAVAPPEKILKELADLWVTEGKQEAGVAAHGVLRACTMTLIAITEDREDPADLGETIAALMPEHPARTIVIRLTGAGERSIAQRVFAQCWMPFGQRRQICCEQVEITCSDASLGDLPSVVLPLEVPDLPVILWCRSPRLLGMADFPALAAMARRVVVDSSALTDAPAALRRLADEAAHGMLLGDLAWTRLTRWRQTLAQVFEDPRHAARLTGAARITVCDGGAVTTQALYMGTWMAGALEAAGVSSTVHVRTKAQQTFAELECGDFHARLERQDDHLVSTFDGLSQYTLLPKPDDYLLLREELGIVNHDPVFEKTLASAARLDRKSVV
;
A
#
# COMPACT_ATOMS: atom_id res chain seq x y z
N MET A 1 -16.86 -16.94 -22.61
CA MET A 1 -15.82 -18.01 -22.69
C MET A 1 -15.87 -18.80 -21.39
N ALA A 2 -15.69 -20.13 -21.43
CA ALA A 2 -15.66 -20.94 -20.22
C ALA A 2 -14.40 -20.61 -19.41
N VAL A 3 -14.54 -20.47 -18.11
CA VAL A 3 -13.42 -20.31 -17.15
C VAL A 3 -12.50 -21.52 -17.31
N ALA A 4 -11.20 -21.30 -17.54
CA ALA A 4 -10.28 -22.43 -17.53
C ALA A 4 -10.17 -22.99 -16.11
N PRO A 5 -10.26 -24.30 -15.94
CA PRO A 5 -10.14 -24.91 -14.63
C PRO A 5 -8.75 -24.63 -14.05
N PRO A 6 -8.62 -24.37 -12.73
CA PRO A 6 -7.34 -24.09 -12.09
C PRO A 6 -6.26 -25.15 -12.35
N GLU A 7 -6.66 -26.40 -12.51
CA GLU A 7 -5.76 -27.53 -12.83
C GLU A 7 -5.03 -27.33 -14.17
N LYS A 8 -5.68 -26.67 -15.13
CA LYS A 8 -5.05 -26.32 -16.41
C LYS A 8 -3.96 -25.26 -16.21
N ILE A 9 -4.22 -24.24 -15.40
CA ILE A 9 -3.27 -23.18 -15.08
C ILE A 9 -2.07 -23.76 -14.32
N LEU A 10 -2.31 -24.62 -13.33
CA LEU A 10 -1.24 -25.31 -12.60
C LEU A 10 -0.40 -26.21 -13.49
N LYS A 11 -1.03 -26.88 -14.47
CA LYS A 11 -0.30 -27.67 -15.48
C LYS A 11 0.56 -26.78 -16.37
N GLU A 12 0.02 -25.66 -16.84
CA GLU A 12 0.77 -24.68 -17.66
C GLU A 12 1.98 -24.13 -16.87
N LEU A 13 1.82 -23.85 -15.55
CA LEU A 13 2.92 -23.47 -14.66
C LEU A 13 3.99 -24.58 -14.56
N ALA A 14 3.58 -25.84 -14.43
CA ALA A 14 4.51 -26.96 -14.38
C ALA A 14 5.25 -27.16 -15.70
N ASP A 15 4.55 -27.06 -16.83
CA ASP A 15 5.13 -27.19 -18.17
C ASP A 15 6.11 -26.05 -18.49
N LEU A 16 5.87 -24.83 -17.96
CA LEU A 16 6.76 -23.69 -18.06
C LEU A 16 8.15 -24.02 -17.50
N TRP A 17 8.21 -24.60 -16.30
CA TRP A 17 9.49 -24.97 -15.66
C TRP A 17 10.24 -26.08 -16.39
N VAL A 18 9.51 -27.02 -17.02
CA VAL A 18 10.14 -28.05 -17.86
C VAL A 18 10.77 -27.42 -19.10
N THR A 19 10.15 -26.38 -19.65
CA THR A 19 10.64 -25.67 -20.85
C THR A 19 11.86 -24.82 -20.54
N GLU A 20 11.78 -24.02 -19.48
CA GLU A 20 12.90 -23.16 -19.01
C GLU A 20 14.13 -24.01 -18.64
N GLY A 21 13.93 -25.12 -17.92
CA GLY A 21 15.02 -26.03 -17.58
C GLY A 21 15.66 -26.73 -18.80
N LYS A 22 14.94 -26.90 -19.94
CA LYS A 22 15.49 -27.46 -21.17
C LYS A 22 16.24 -26.45 -22.03
N GLN A 23 15.82 -25.18 -22.05
CA GLN A 23 16.50 -24.13 -22.79
C GLN A 23 17.91 -23.87 -22.25
N GLU A 24 18.15 -24.06 -20.95
CA GLU A 24 19.47 -23.92 -20.34
C GLU A 24 20.42 -25.10 -20.53
N ALA A 25 19.90 -26.29 -20.79
CA ALA A 25 20.76 -27.48 -21.03
C ALA A 25 21.65 -27.35 -22.27
N GLY A 26 21.40 -26.35 -23.14
CA GLY A 26 22.17 -26.05 -24.34
C GLY A 26 23.27 -24.99 -24.17
N VAL A 27 23.29 -24.19 -23.11
CA VAL A 27 24.29 -23.13 -22.87
C VAL A 27 24.77 -23.25 -21.43
N ALA A 28 25.93 -23.91 -21.23
CA ALA A 28 26.70 -24.05 -19.99
C ALA A 28 25.90 -23.93 -18.67
N ALA A 29 25.46 -25.07 -18.18
CA ALA A 29 25.13 -25.49 -16.76
C ALA A 29 24.93 -24.37 -15.67
N HIS A 30 24.16 -23.36 -15.92
CA HIS A 30 23.77 -22.35 -14.92
C HIS A 30 22.29 -22.54 -14.62
N GLY A 31 21.94 -23.36 -13.61
CA GLY A 31 20.54 -23.73 -13.34
C GLY A 31 19.66 -22.53 -12.96
N VAL A 32 18.42 -22.54 -13.43
CA VAL A 32 17.35 -21.62 -12.97
C VAL A 32 16.99 -21.96 -11.54
N LEU A 33 16.96 -20.95 -10.66
CA LEU A 33 16.43 -21.06 -9.31
C LEU A 33 15.01 -20.50 -9.29
N ARG A 34 14.07 -21.33 -8.89
CA ARG A 34 12.72 -20.89 -8.56
C ARG A 34 12.72 -20.31 -7.14
N ALA A 35 12.32 -19.04 -7.00
CA ALA A 35 12.17 -18.39 -5.71
C ALA A 35 10.71 -17.99 -5.47
N CYS A 36 10.24 -18.20 -4.24
CA CYS A 36 8.91 -17.79 -3.82
C CYS A 36 8.86 -17.70 -2.31
N THR A 37 8.48 -16.55 -1.77
CA THR A 37 8.29 -16.30 -0.33
C THR A 37 6.86 -15.94 0.02
N MET A 38 6.02 -15.65 -0.99
CA MET A 38 4.62 -15.28 -0.84
C MET A 38 3.84 -15.50 -2.14
N THR A 39 2.52 -15.45 -2.05
CA THR A 39 1.65 -15.18 -3.19
C THR A 39 1.25 -13.70 -3.16
N LEU A 40 1.55 -12.95 -4.22
CA LEU A 40 1.12 -11.57 -4.40
C LEU A 40 -0.02 -11.52 -5.42
N ILE A 41 -1.22 -11.14 -4.95
CA ILE A 41 -2.38 -10.91 -5.82
C ILE A 41 -2.45 -9.40 -6.08
N ALA A 42 -2.30 -8.96 -7.32
CA ALA A 42 -2.45 -7.55 -7.70
C ALA A 42 -3.73 -7.37 -8.52
N ILE A 43 -4.69 -6.58 -8.02
CA ILE A 43 -5.93 -6.28 -8.74
C ILE A 43 -5.86 -4.87 -9.30
N THR A 44 -6.01 -4.72 -10.62
CA THR A 44 -5.91 -3.46 -11.35
C THR A 44 -7.02 -3.32 -12.40
N GLU A 45 -7.25 -2.10 -12.87
CA GLU A 45 -8.16 -1.85 -14.00
C GLU A 45 -7.44 -2.12 -15.32
N ASP A 46 -8.15 -2.67 -16.31
CA ASP A 46 -7.58 -2.98 -17.63
C ASP A 46 -7.10 -1.72 -18.39
N ARG A 47 -7.63 -0.55 -18.02
CA ARG A 47 -7.25 0.76 -18.58
C ARG A 47 -5.89 1.27 -18.09
N GLU A 48 -5.35 0.71 -17.02
CA GLU A 48 -4.03 1.09 -16.52
C GLU A 48 -2.94 0.52 -17.42
N ASP A 49 -1.82 1.26 -17.54
CA ASP A 49 -0.70 0.81 -18.36
C ASP A 49 -0.15 -0.52 -17.82
N PRO A 50 -0.18 -1.59 -18.63
CA PRO A 50 0.37 -2.87 -18.21
C PRO A 50 1.87 -2.80 -17.89
N ALA A 51 2.63 -1.89 -18.51
CA ALA A 51 4.06 -1.76 -18.32
C ALA A 51 4.37 -1.26 -16.90
N ASP A 52 3.65 -0.26 -16.40
CA ASP A 52 3.84 0.32 -15.06
C ASP A 52 3.70 -0.74 -13.95
N LEU A 53 2.63 -1.55 -14.00
CA LEU A 53 2.46 -2.64 -13.04
C LEU A 53 3.53 -3.74 -13.20
N GLY A 54 3.87 -4.08 -14.45
CA GLY A 54 4.90 -5.08 -14.76
C GLY A 54 6.27 -4.66 -14.24
N GLU A 55 6.66 -3.40 -14.44
CA GLU A 55 7.91 -2.84 -13.95
C GLU A 55 7.96 -2.81 -12.41
N THR A 56 6.86 -2.41 -11.76
CA THR A 56 6.75 -2.44 -10.29
C THR A 56 6.94 -3.84 -9.74
N ILE A 57 6.25 -4.83 -10.32
CA ILE A 57 6.37 -6.24 -9.91
C ILE A 57 7.80 -6.74 -10.15
N ALA A 58 8.39 -6.44 -11.31
CA ALA A 58 9.75 -6.85 -11.64
C ALA A 58 10.77 -6.29 -10.64
N ALA A 59 10.63 -5.01 -10.28
CA ALA A 59 11.50 -4.34 -9.32
C ALA A 59 11.40 -4.93 -7.90
N LEU A 60 10.22 -5.47 -7.52
CA LEU A 60 9.99 -6.10 -6.21
C LEU A 60 10.61 -7.50 -6.10
N MET A 61 10.69 -8.26 -7.19
CA MET A 61 11.08 -9.68 -7.15
C MET A 61 12.44 -9.98 -6.52
N PRO A 62 13.49 -9.12 -6.67
CA PRO A 62 14.77 -9.35 -6.02
C PRO A 62 14.73 -9.37 -4.48
N GLU A 63 13.84 -8.59 -3.88
CA GLU A 63 13.70 -8.48 -2.42
C GLU A 63 12.51 -9.31 -1.91
N HIS A 64 11.46 -9.41 -2.70
CA HIS A 64 10.21 -10.09 -2.36
C HIS A 64 9.80 -11.08 -3.47
N PRO A 65 10.56 -12.18 -3.68
CA PRO A 65 10.22 -13.15 -4.71
C PRO A 65 8.85 -13.77 -4.43
N ALA A 66 7.94 -13.68 -5.39
CA ALA A 66 6.55 -14.08 -5.24
C ALA A 66 6.04 -14.89 -6.43
N ARG A 67 5.07 -15.78 -6.19
CA ARG A 67 4.11 -16.12 -7.23
C ARG A 67 3.17 -14.94 -7.36
N THR A 68 3.16 -14.28 -8.50
CA THR A 68 2.29 -13.12 -8.74
C THR A 68 1.05 -13.52 -9.51
N ILE A 69 -0.13 -13.10 -9.02
CA ILE A 69 -1.41 -13.28 -9.70
C ILE A 69 -1.94 -11.88 -10.01
N VAL A 70 -1.85 -11.46 -11.27
CA VAL A 70 -2.34 -10.15 -11.71
C VAL A 70 -3.77 -10.31 -12.21
N ILE A 71 -4.72 -9.62 -11.60
CA ILE A 71 -6.13 -9.62 -11.98
C ILE A 71 -6.45 -8.29 -12.64
N ARG A 72 -6.78 -8.30 -13.95
CA ARG A 72 -7.18 -7.12 -14.72
C ARG A 72 -8.68 -7.07 -14.85
N LEU A 73 -9.30 -6.00 -14.37
CA LEU A 73 -10.74 -5.78 -14.41
C LEU A 73 -11.10 -5.02 -15.69
N THR A 74 -11.87 -5.67 -16.58
CA THR A 74 -12.32 -5.03 -17.83
C THR A 74 -13.54 -4.13 -17.65
N GLY A 75 -14.11 -4.09 -16.44
CA GLY A 75 -15.32 -3.34 -16.13
C GLY A 75 -16.60 -4.13 -16.42
N ALA A 76 -17.71 -3.38 -16.56
CA ALA A 76 -19.02 -3.99 -16.84
C ALA A 76 -19.01 -4.71 -18.19
N GLY A 77 -19.59 -5.91 -18.23
CA GLY A 77 -19.66 -6.74 -19.43
C GLY A 77 -20.23 -8.11 -19.15
N GLU A 78 -20.33 -8.94 -20.19
CA GLU A 78 -20.71 -10.34 -20.06
C GLU A 78 -19.66 -11.10 -19.21
N ARG A 79 -20.12 -12.17 -18.57
CA ARG A 79 -19.26 -13.05 -17.78
C ARG A 79 -18.09 -13.57 -18.61
N SER A 80 -16.88 -13.21 -18.25
CA SER A 80 -15.66 -13.62 -18.94
C SER A 80 -14.49 -13.69 -17.99
N ILE A 81 -13.69 -14.77 -18.09
CA ILE A 81 -12.40 -14.93 -17.45
C ILE A 81 -11.46 -15.53 -18.49
N ALA A 82 -10.33 -14.87 -18.69
CA ALA A 82 -9.23 -15.37 -19.50
C ALA A 82 -7.94 -15.35 -18.66
N GLN A 83 -7.02 -16.27 -18.93
CA GLN A 83 -5.75 -16.35 -18.20
C GLN A 83 -4.59 -16.62 -19.15
N ARG A 84 -3.40 -16.23 -18.69
CA ARG A 84 -2.11 -16.59 -19.28
C ARG A 84 -1.06 -16.76 -18.18
N VAL A 85 -0.04 -17.56 -18.48
CA VAL A 85 1.02 -17.92 -17.53
C VAL A 85 2.36 -17.58 -18.15
N PHE A 86 3.28 -17.02 -17.38
CA PHE A 86 4.65 -16.79 -17.79
C PHE A 86 5.59 -16.75 -16.58
N ALA A 87 6.91 -16.84 -16.81
CA ALA A 87 7.93 -16.65 -15.81
C ALA A 87 8.56 -15.27 -15.98
N GLN A 88 8.84 -14.62 -14.88
CA GLN A 88 9.65 -13.42 -14.82
C GLN A 88 10.98 -13.77 -14.18
N CYS A 89 12.06 -13.53 -14.90
CA CYS A 89 13.39 -13.95 -14.49
C CYS A 89 14.34 -12.76 -14.42
N TRP A 90 15.28 -12.80 -13.46
CA TRP A 90 16.35 -11.83 -13.36
C TRP A 90 17.66 -12.51 -12.95
N MET A 91 18.77 -11.89 -13.27
CA MET A 91 20.09 -12.36 -12.88
C MET A 91 20.67 -11.40 -11.82
N PRO A 92 20.83 -11.84 -10.57
CA PRO A 92 21.43 -11.02 -9.55
C PRO A 92 22.87 -10.65 -9.90
N PHE A 93 23.30 -9.44 -9.53
CA PHE A 93 24.66 -8.97 -9.81
C PHE A 93 25.70 -9.93 -9.20
N GLY A 94 26.70 -10.31 -10.00
CA GLY A 94 27.77 -11.23 -9.59
C GLY A 94 27.37 -12.71 -9.52
N GLN A 95 26.11 -13.06 -9.82
CA GLN A 95 25.64 -14.44 -9.88
C GLN A 95 25.71 -14.98 -11.31
N ARG A 96 25.85 -16.31 -11.43
CA ARG A 96 25.78 -17.03 -12.71
C ARG A 96 24.44 -17.76 -12.89
N ARG A 97 23.56 -17.68 -11.88
CA ARG A 97 22.24 -18.33 -11.90
C ARG A 97 21.15 -17.29 -12.03
N GLN A 98 20.19 -17.60 -12.87
CA GLN A 98 18.98 -16.82 -13.04
C GLN A 98 17.97 -17.21 -11.94
N ILE A 99 17.32 -16.22 -11.35
CA ILE A 99 16.22 -16.42 -10.42
C ILE A 99 14.93 -16.11 -11.16
N CYS A 100 13.95 -17.00 -11.07
CA CYS A 100 12.67 -16.83 -11.74
C CYS A 100 11.51 -16.96 -10.78
N CYS A 101 10.50 -16.13 -10.99
CA CYS A 101 9.21 -16.17 -10.31
C CYS A 101 8.09 -16.43 -11.31
N GLU A 102 7.04 -17.08 -10.83
CA GLU A 102 5.85 -17.38 -11.62
C GLU A 102 4.91 -16.18 -11.66
N GLN A 103 4.33 -15.92 -12.81
CA GLN A 103 3.26 -14.94 -12.96
C GLN A 103 2.07 -15.54 -13.71
N VAL A 104 0.89 -15.34 -13.11
CA VAL A 104 -0.41 -15.68 -13.71
C VAL A 104 -1.14 -14.36 -13.93
N GLU A 105 -1.59 -14.11 -15.14
CA GLU A 105 -2.45 -12.98 -15.45
C GLU A 105 -3.86 -13.46 -15.73
N ILE A 106 -4.84 -12.87 -15.06
CA ILE A 106 -6.26 -13.16 -15.17
C ILE A 106 -6.96 -11.89 -15.61
N THR A 107 -7.64 -11.92 -16.73
CA THR A 107 -8.51 -10.82 -17.20
C THR A 107 -9.94 -11.22 -16.97
N CYS A 108 -10.72 -10.41 -16.26
CA CYS A 108 -12.11 -10.71 -15.96
C CYS A 108 -13.03 -9.50 -16.02
N SER A 109 -14.31 -9.74 -16.34
CA SER A 109 -15.38 -8.75 -16.24
C SER A 109 -15.92 -8.64 -14.81
N ASP A 110 -16.59 -7.54 -14.49
CA ASP A 110 -17.23 -7.35 -13.18
C ASP A 110 -18.25 -8.45 -12.86
N ALA A 111 -18.96 -8.96 -13.87
CA ALA A 111 -19.90 -10.06 -13.71
C ALA A 111 -19.25 -11.39 -13.28
N SER A 112 -17.91 -11.47 -13.34
CA SER A 112 -17.14 -12.66 -12.94
C SER A 112 -16.39 -12.50 -11.62
N LEU A 113 -16.51 -11.38 -10.93
CA LEU A 113 -15.80 -11.13 -9.67
C LEU A 113 -16.07 -12.22 -8.61
N GLY A 114 -17.32 -12.66 -8.51
CA GLY A 114 -17.70 -13.73 -7.59
C GLY A 114 -17.09 -15.11 -7.90
N ASP A 115 -16.55 -15.31 -9.10
CA ASP A 115 -15.88 -16.56 -9.49
C ASP A 115 -14.39 -16.55 -9.16
N LEU A 116 -13.79 -15.37 -8.99
CA LEU A 116 -12.35 -15.22 -8.78
C LEU A 116 -11.79 -16.04 -7.61
N PRO A 117 -12.45 -16.11 -6.43
CA PRO A 117 -11.94 -16.96 -5.35
C PRO A 117 -11.76 -18.42 -5.76
N SER A 118 -12.69 -18.96 -6.53
CA SER A 118 -12.62 -20.36 -7.00
C SER A 118 -11.48 -20.62 -7.99
N VAL A 119 -11.04 -19.58 -8.70
CA VAL A 119 -9.91 -19.65 -9.65
C VAL A 119 -8.58 -19.38 -8.97
N VAL A 120 -8.54 -18.39 -8.04
CA VAL A 120 -7.30 -17.89 -7.44
C VAL A 120 -6.81 -18.76 -6.29
N LEU A 121 -7.69 -19.17 -5.37
CA LEU A 121 -7.30 -19.97 -4.19
C LEU A 121 -6.49 -21.22 -4.52
N PRO A 122 -6.83 -22.02 -5.55
CA PRO A 122 -6.00 -23.17 -5.93
C PRO A 122 -4.63 -22.81 -6.51
N LEU A 123 -4.42 -21.54 -6.91
CA LEU A 123 -3.16 -21.07 -7.47
C LEU A 123 -2.20 -20.52 -6.38
N GLU A 124 -2.65 -20.36 -5.15
CA GLU A 124 -1.81 -19.93 -4.05
C GLU A 124 -0.71 -20.95 -3.76
N VAL A 125 0.44 -20.46 -3.30
CA VAL A 125 1.51 -21.35 -2.86
C VAL A 125 1.21 -21.80 -1.43
N PRO A 126 1.04 -23.12 -1.18
CA PRO A 126 0.75 -23.61 0.16
C PRO A 126 1.77 -23.15 1.19
N ASP A 127 1.31 -22.88 2.41
CA ASP A 127 2.12 -22.49 3.56
C ASP A 127 2.84 -21.13 3.46
N LEU A 128 2.66 -20.40 2.36
CA LEU A 128 3.20 -19.04 2.20
C LEU A 128 2.12 -17.98 2.42
N PRO A 129 2.50 -16.78 2.91
CA PRO A 129 1.54 -15.70 3.08
C PRO A 129 0.99 -15.24 1.73
N VAL A 130 -0.32 -14.93 1.73
CA VAL A 130 -1.01 -14.33 0.59
C VAL A 130 -1.24 -12.85 0.89
N ILE A 131 -0.80 -11.99 -0.01
CA ILE A 131 -0.98 -10.54 0.07
C ILE A 131 -1.76 -10.08 -1.14
N LEU A 132 -2.84 -9.34 -0.91
CA LEU A 132 -3.64 -8.73 -1.96
C LEU A 132 -3.33 -7.24 -2.04
N TRP A 133 -2.84 -6.78 -3.18
CA TRP A 133 -2.65 -5.38 -3.51
C TRP A 133 -3.79 -4.91 -4.42
N CYS A 134 -4.71 -4.12 -3.85
CA CYS A 134 -5.87 -3.59 -4.56
C CYS A 134 -5.56 -2.20 -5.12
N ARG A 135 -5.27 -2.10 -6.42
CA ARG A 135 -5.05 -0.84 -7.15
C ARG A 135 -6.36 -0.24 -7.69
N SER A 136 -7.48 -0.97 -7.62
CA SER A 136 -8.78 -0.49 -8.10
C SER A 136 -9.56 0.24 -6.98
N PRO A 137 -9.64 1.58 -6.98
CA PRO A 137 -10.44 2.32 -6.00
C PRO A 137 -11.94 1.95 -6.08
N ARG A 138 -12.41 1.63 -7.28
CA ARG A 138 -13.79 1.24 -7.54
C ARG A 138 -14.15 -0.06 -6.81
N LEU A 139 -13.23 -1.03 -6.82
CA LEU A 139 -13.46 -2.35 -6.23
C LEU A 139 -13.71 -2.27 -4.72
N LEU A 140 -13.03 -1.36 -4.02
CA LEU A 140 -13.25 -1.14 -2.58
C LEU A 140 -14.71 -0.78 -2.22
N GLY A 141 -15.47 -0.27 -3.19
CA GLY A 141 -16.88 0.06 -3.05
C GLY A 141 -17.86 -1.06 -3.43
N MET A 142 -17.38 -2.16 -4.01
CA MET A 142 -18.22 -3.23 -4.53
C MET A 142 -18.54 -4.27 -3.46
N ALA A 143 -19.71 -4.94 -3.62
CA ALA A 143 -20.16 -6.01 -2.69
C ALA A 143 -19.24 -7.25 -2.73
N ASP A 144 -18.52 -7.45 -3.82
CA ASP A 144 -17.61 -8.58 -3.99
C ASP A 144 -16.26 -8.39 -3.27
N PHE A 145 -15.91 -7.15 -2.88
CA PHE A 145 -14.61 -6.86 -2.28
C PHE A 145 -14.29 -7.69 -1.03
N PRO A 146 -15.19 -7.87 -0.05
CA PRO A 146 -14.91 -8.70 1.13
C PRO A 146 -14.57 -10.15 0.77
N ALA A 147 -15.22 -10.74 -0.23
CA ALA A 147 -14.91 -12.09 -0.68
C ALA A 147 -13.54 -12.20 -1.34
N LEU A 148 -13.12 -11.17 -2.10
CA LEU A 148 -11.80 -11.08 -2.70
C LEU A 148 -10.73 -10.83 -1.62
N ALA A 149 -11.00 -9.94 -0.68
CA ALA A 149 -10.10 -9.65 0.43
C ALA A 149 -9.86 -10.87 1.32
N ALA A 150 -10.88 -11.73 1.50
CA ALA A 150 -10.77 -12.97 2.27
C ALA A 150 -9.83 -14.02 1.67
N MET A 151 -9.42 -13.88 0.41
CA MET A 151 -8.37 -14.71 -0.19
C MET A 151 -6.99 -14.42 0.38
N ALA A 152 -6.78 -13.26 0.98
CA ALA A 152 -5.46 -12.83 1.43
C ALA A 152 -5.39 -12.70 2.95
N ARG A 153 -4.19 -12.97 3.49
CA ARG A 153 -3.90 -12.67 4.90
C ARG A 153 -3.80 -11.18 5.16
N ARG A 154 -3.28 -10.41 4.19
CA ARG A 154 -3.13 -8.96 4.27
C ARG A 154 -3.61 -8.30 2.98
N VAL A 155 -4.30 -7.19 3.12
CA VAL A 155 -4.80 -6.39 2.00
C VAL A 155 -4.12 -5.04 2.02
N VAL A 156 -3.46 -4.67 0.92
CA VAL A 156 -2.84 -3.35 0.72
C VAL A 156 -3.73 -2.55 -0.23
N VAL A 157 -4.13 -1.36 0.19
CA VAL A 157 -4.96 -0.44 -0.57
C VAL A 157 -4.26 0.90 -0.76
N ASP A 158 -4.80 1.76 -1.60
CA ASP A 158 -4.43 3.18 -1.67
C ASP A 158 -5.66 4.05 -1.46
N SER A 159 -5.88 4.46 -0.22
CA SER A 159 -7.03 5.29 0.12
C SER A 159 -6.93 6.71 -0.44
N SER A 160 -5.75 7.17 -0.88
CA SER A 160 -5.58 8.50 -1.49
C SER A 160 -6.30 8.64 -2.84
N ALA A 161 -6.61 7.52 -3.49
CA ALA A 161 -7.35 7.47 -4.74
C ALA A 161 -8.88 7.58 -4.55
N LEU A 162 -9.37 7.60 -3.29
CA LEU A 162 -10.80 7.65 -2.98
C LEU A 162 -11.28 9.10 -2.82
N THR A 163 -12.45 9.42 -3.36
CA THR A 163 -12.96 10.80 -3.44
C THR A 163 -13.52 11.33 -2.11
N ASP A 164 -14.06 10.46 -1.24
CA ASP A 164 -14.57 10.81 0.09
C ASP A 164 -13.67 10.19 1.15
N ALA A 165 -12.62 10.91 1.54
CA ALA A 165 -11.63 10.44 2.50
C ALA A 165 -12.24 10.02 3.85
N PRO A 166 -13.16 10.77 4.49
CA PRO A 166 -13.80 10.35 5.73
C PRO A 166 -14.62 9.07 5.58
N ALA A 167 -15.36 8.89 4.47
CA ALA A 167 -16.12 7.67 4.24
C ALA A 167 -15.22 6.48 3.94
N ALA A 168 -14.13 6.71 3.20
CA ALA A 168 -13.11 5.70 2.92
C ALA A 168 -12.48 5.16 4.19
N LEU A 169 -12.02 6.06 5.09
CA LEU A 169 -11.39 5.65 6.35
C LEU A 169 -12.37 4.94 7.29
N ARG A 170 -13.64 5.34 7.35
CA ARG A 170 -14.64 4.60 8.12
C ARG A 170 -14.79 3.17 7.61
N ARG A 171 -14.91 2.98 6.29
CA ARG A 171 -15.01 1.64 5.70
C ARG A 171 -13.78 0.79 6.00
N LEU A 172 -12.57 1.33 5.80
CA LEU A 172 -11.33 0.61 6.09
C LEU A 172 -11.19 0.26 7.57
N ALA A 173 -11.61 1.17 8.48
CA ALA A 173 -11.63 0.90 9.90
C ALA A 173 -12.63 -0.20 10.29
N ASP A 174 -13.80 -0.23 9.64
CA ASP A 174 -14.80 -1.29 9.84
C ASP A 174 -14.23 -2.65 9.38
N GLU A 175 -13.60 -2.72 8.22
CA GLU A 175 -12.95 -3.96 7.72
C GLU A 175 -11.82 -4.42 8.66
N ALA A 176 -11.00 -3.50 9.16
CA ALA A 176 -9.94 -3.81 10.14
C ALA A 176 -10.55 -4.33 11.46
N ALA A 177 -11.66 -3.76 11.93
CA ALA A 177 -12.35 -4.20 13.13
C ALA A 177 -12.95 -5.62 12.97
N HIS A 178 -13.23 -6.06 11.74
CA HIS A 178 -13.65 -7.42 11.42
C HIS A 178 -12.47 -8.40 11.22
N GLY A 179 -11.25 -7.96 11.51
CA GLY A 179 -10.05 -8.81 11.50
C GLY A 179 -9.23 -8.79 10.21
N MET A 180 -9.56 -7.91 9.24
CA MET A 180 -8.75 -7.74 8.05
C MET A 180 -7.43 -7.04 8.40
N LEU A 181 -6.30 -7.67 8.07
CA LEU A 181 -4.98 -7.03 8.17
C LEU A 181 -4.82 -6.08 6.99
N LEU A 182 -4.85 -4.79 7.27
CA LEU A 182 -4.74 -3.75 6.26
C LEU A 182 -3.34 -3.13 6.19
N GLY A 183 -2.94 -2.72 4.99
CA GLY A 183 -1.93 -1.71 4.72
C GLY A 183 -2.55 -0.62 3.84
N ASP A 184 -2.08 0.63 3.98
CA ASP A 184 -2.59 1.73 3.17
C ASP A 184 -1.43 2.58 2.65
N LEU A 185 -1.28 2.63 1.32
CA LEU A 185 -0.20 3.41 0.69
C LEU A 185 -0.30 4.91 0.99
N ALA A 186 -1.51 5.43 1.31
CA ALA A 186 -1.67 6.79 1.79
C ALA A 186 -0.97 7.00 3.15
N TRP A 187 -1.00 6.01 4.04
CA TRP A 187 -0.26 5.99 5.29
C TRP A 187 1.25 5.85 5.08
N THR A 188 1.66 4.98 4.18
CA THR A 188 3.06 4.74 3.84
C THR A 188 3.74 6.00 3.29
N ARG A 189 3.03 6.80 2.46
CA ARG A 189 3.54 8.09 1.97
C ARG A 189 3.87 9.09 3.09
N LEU A 190 3.34 8.90 4.29
CA LEU A 190 3.60 9.74 5.46
C LEU A 190 4.81 9.31 6.29
N THR A 191 5.47 8.20 5.96
CA THR A 191 6.58 7.66 6.77
C THR A 191 7.68 8.70 6.99
N ARG A 192 8.12 9.40 5.95
CA ARG A 192 9.13 10.46 6.09
C ARG A 192 8.66 11.64 6.92
N TRP A 193 7.40 12.04 6.78
CA TRP A 193 6.79 13.09 7.58
C TRP A 193 6.79 12.73 9.06
N ARG A 194 6.34 11.52 9.38
CA ARG A 194 6.28 11.00 10.75
C ARG A 194 7.67 10.89 11.36
N GLN A 195 8.64 10.35 10.60
CA GLN A 195 10.04 10.26 11.03
C GLN A 195 10.63 11.64 11.32
N THR A 196 10.47 12.59 10.40
CA THR A 196 11.01 13.95 10.56
C THR A 196 10.41 14.64 11.77
N LEU A 197 9.09 14.52 12.01
CA LEU A 197 8.47 15.11 13.20
C LEU A 197 8.93 14.41 14.48
N ALA A 198 9.03 13.07 14.48
CA ALA A 198 9.49 12.32 15.64
C ALA A 198 10.92 12.71 16.03
N GLN A 199 11.82 12.93 15.07
CA GLN A 199 13.20 13.38 15.30
C GLN A 199 13.28 14.71 16.05
N VAL A 200 12.31 15.63 15.85
CA VAL A 200 12.25 16.89 16.62
C VAL A 200 12.13 16.61 18.11
N PHE A 201 11.42 15.56 18.51
CA PHE A 201 11.17 15.19 19.90
C PHE A 201 12.18 14.17 20.48
N GLU A 202 13.21 13.80 19.73
CA GLU A 202 14.38 13.07 20.29
C GLU A 202 15.15 13.96 21.28
N ASP A 203 15.06 15.29 21.14
CA ASP A 203 15.55 16.22 22.15
C ASP A 203 14.50 16.36 23.29
N PRO A 204 14.81 15.90 24.53
CA PRO A 204 13.87 15.96 25.64
C PRO A 204 13.41 17.39 25.99
N ARG A 205 14.20 18.41 25.61
CA ARG A 205 13.85 19.81 25.84
C ARG A 205 12.62 20.22 25.04
N HIS A 206 12.43 19.68 23.85
CA HIS A 206 11.24 19.96 23.04
C HIS A 206 9.99 19.28 23.64
N ALA A 207 10.10 18.03 24.08
CA ALA A 207 9.01 17.35 24.76
C ALA A 207 8.59 18.05 26.06
N ALA A 208 9.54 18.58 26.82
CA ALA A 208 9.28 19.34 28.07
C ALA A 208 8.51 20.64 27.84
N ARG A 209 8.51 21.19 26.64
CA ARG A 209 7.76 22.41 26.25
C ARG A 209 6.30 22.14 25.86
N LEU A 210 5.93 20.89 25.68
CA LEU A 210 4.55 20.51 25.36
C LEU A 210 3.67 20.65 26.61
N THR A 211 3.27 21.88 26.93
CA THR A 211 2.48 22.21 28.10
C THR A 211 1.11 22.77 27.70
N GLY A 212 0.05 22.28 28.36
CA GLY A 212 -1.32 22.74 28.09
C GLY A 212 -1.98 21.98 26.92
N ALA A 213 -2.87 22.65 26.19
CA ALA A 213 -3.58 22.08 25.05
C ALA A 213 -2.85 22.42 23.75
N ALA A 214 -2.67 21.41 22.91
CA ALA A 214 -2.04 21.55 21.60
C ALA A 214 -3.07 21.77 20.49
N ARG A 215 -2.67 22.54 19.48
CA ARG A 215 -3.39 22.67 18.21
C ARG A 215 -2.59 22.01 17.10
N ILE A 216 -3.22 21.11 16.38
CA ILE A 216 -2.67 20.47 15.19
C ILE A 216 -3.41 21.03 13.98
N THR A 217 -2.69 21.57 13.01
CA THR A 217 -3.27 22.02 11.74
C THR A 217 -2.62 21.24 10.61
N VAL A 218 -3.43 20.57 9.78
CA VAL A 218 -2.97 19.83 8.61
C VAL A 218 -3.65 20.36 7.35
N CYS A 219 -2.91 20.38 6.25
CA CYS A 219 -3.39 20.80 4.94
C CYS A 219 -2.74 19.92 3.88
N ASP A 220 -3.50 19.50 2.89
CA ASP A 220 -3.00 18.73 1.76
C ASP A 220 -3.66 19.22 0.45
N GLY A 221 -3.04 20.24 -0.16
CA GLY A 221 -3.52 20.83 -1.42
C GLY A 221 -4.93 21.40 -1.38
N GLY A 222 -5.42 21.77 -0.19
CA GLY A 222 -6.75 22.37 -0.02
C GLY A 222 -7.93 21.40 -0.06
N ALA A 223 -7.67 20.09 0.02
CA ALA A 223 -8.69 19.06 0.11
C ALA A 223 -8.66 18.32 1.45
N VAL A 224 -9.78 17.67 1.78
CA VAL A 224 -9.82 16.69 2.87
C VAL A 224 -9.34 15.36 2.31
N THR A 225 -8.05 15.07 2.47
CA THR A 225 -7.42 13.83 2.01
C THR A 225 -7.24 12.81 3.13
N THR A 226 -7.10 11.55 2.80
CA THR A 226 -6.79 10.50 3.78
C THR A 226 -5.44 10.75 4.45
N GLN A 227 -4.45 11.27 3.71
CA GLN A 227 -3.15 11.63 4.24
C GLN A 227 -3.24 12.74 5.30
N ALA A 228 -4.03 13.81 5.04
CA ALA A 228 -4.25 14.87 6.03
C ALA A 228 -4.91 14.32 7.30
N LEU A 229 -5.92 13.46 7.15
CA LEU A 229 -6.61 12.83 8.29
C LEU A 229 -5.69 11.92 9.08
N TYR A 230 -4.89 11.08 8.40
CA TYR A 230 -3.89 10.24 9.06
C TYR A 230 -2.83 11.06 9.80
N MET A 231 -2.27 12.08 9.14
CA MET A 231 -1.21 12.89 9.76
C MET A 231 -1.72 13.60 11.03
N GLY A 232 -2.89 14.24 10.94
CA GLY A 232 -3.48 14.94 12.09
C GLY A 232 -3.81 14.01 13.25
N THR A 233 -4.41 12.86 12.98
CA THR A 233 -4.80 11.91 14.03
C THR A 233 -3.61 11.14 14.61
N TRP A 234 -2.58 10.85 13.81
CA TRP A 234 -1.32 10.30 14.31
C TRP A 234 -0.63 11.27 15.27
N MET A 235 -0.54 12.56 14.92
CA MET A 235 0.02 13.58 15.80
C MET A 235 -0.78 13.67 17.10
N ALA A 236 -2.11 13.69 17.02
CA ALA A 236 -2.98 13.72 18.19
C ALA A 236 -2.78 12.49 19.10
N GLY A 237 -2.68 11.30 18.52
CA GLY A 237 -2.41 10.06 19.26
C GLY A 237 -1.04 10.03 19.92
N ALA A 238 0.00 10.63 19.29
CA ALA A 238 1.33 10.77 19.88
C ALA A 238 1.33 11.75 21.08
N LEU A 239 0.64 12.89 20.95
CA LEU A 239 0.48 13.86 22.03
C LEU A 239 -0.33 13.28 23.19
N GLU A 240 -1.42 12.55 22.91
CA GLU A 240 -2.20 11.87 23.94
C GLU A 240 -1.34 10.87 24.73
N ALA A 241 -0.48 10.12 24.07
CA ALA A 241 0.46 9.18 24.71
C ALA A 241 1.48 9.93 25.60
N ALA A 242 1.80 11.19 25.27
CA ALA A 242 2.63 12.09 26.10
C ALA A 242 1.84 12.85 27.18
N GLY A 243 0.54 12.58 27.33
CA GLY A 243 -0.33 13.25 28.32
C GLY A 243 -0.79 14.65 27.91
N VAL A 244 -0.66 15.02 26.63
CA VAL A 244 -1.03 16.34 26.09
C VAL A 244 -2.35 16.22 25.34
N SER A 245 -3.37 17.00 25.73
CA SER A 245 -4.62 17.11 24.98
C SER A 245 -4.43 17.91 23.70
N SER A 246 -5.12 17.53 22.62
CA SER A 246 -4.97 18.23 21.35
C SER A 246 -6.28 18.35 20.58
N THR A 247 -6.32 19.33 19.67
CA THR A 247 -7.39 19.49 18.67
C THR A 247 -6.81 19.42 17.28
N VAL A 248 -7.48 18.71 16.38
CA VAL A 248 -7.07 18.56 14.97
C VAL A 248 -7.92 19.44 14.08
N HIS A 249 -7.27 20.24 13.25
CA HIS A 249 -7.88 21.12 12.25
C HIS A 249 -7.37 20.75 10.85
N VAL A 250 -8.28 20.38 9.94
CA VAL A 250 -7.97 20.11 8.53
C VAL A 250 -8.31 21.36 7.73
N ARG A 251 -7.30 22.04 7.19
CA ARG A 251 -7.47 23.26 6.41
C ARG A 251 -7.73 22.95 4.94
N THR A 252 -8.81 23.51 4.38
CA THR A 252 -9.26 23.21 3.01
C THR A 252 -9.10 24.37 2.02
N LYS A 253 -8.64 25.54 2.45
CA LYS A 253 -8.53 26.72 1.59
C LYS A 253 -7.10 27.11 1.19
N ALA A 254 -6.11 26.30 1.54
CA ALA A 254 -4.71 26.54 1.21
C ALA A 254 -4.21 25.54 0.18
N GLN A 255 -3.37 25.98 -0.75
CA GLN A 255 -2.78 25.10 -1.79
C GLN A 255 -1.54 24.34 -1.32
N GLN A 256 -1.03 24.68 -0.12
CA GLN A 256 0.16 24.06 0.45
C GLN A 256 -0.17 22.68 1.03
N THR A 257 0.87 21.85 1.14
CA THR A 257 0.82 20.58 1.91
C THR A 257 1.70 20.75 3.14
N PHE A 258 1.09 20.79 4.34
CA PHE A 258 1.81 20.97 5.59
C PHE A 258 1.13 20.30 6.78
N ALA A 259 1.91 20.06 7.81
CA ALA A 259 1.47 19.69 9.16
C ALA A 259 2.12 20.63 10.18
N GLU A 260 1.34 21.17 11.08
CA GLU A 260 1.75 22.18 12.04
C GLU A 260 1.28 21.81 13.45
N LEU A 261 2.15 21.99 14.41
CA LEU A 261 1.90 21.77 15.83
C LEU A 261 2.20 23.04 16.60
N GLU A 262 1.20 23.55 17.31
CA GLU A 262 1.30 24.65 18.26
C GLU A 262 0.94 24.15 19.66
N CYS A 263 1.82 24.35 20.64
CA CYS A 263 1.57 23.98 22.04
C CYS A 263 2.32 24.93 22.98
N GLY A 264 1.62 25.83 23.63
CA GLY A 264 2.22 26.87 24.43
C GLY A 264 3.13 27.76 23.59
N ASP A 265 4.42 27.77 23.91
CA ASP A 265 5.47 28.52 23.19
C ASP A 265 6.20 27.62 22.15
N PHE A 266 5.84 26.34 22.07
CA PHE A 266 6.40 25.42 21.12
C PHE A 266 5.64 25.47 19.78
N HIS A 267 6.38 25.67 18.70
CA HIS A 267 5.85 25.67 17.35
C HIS A 267 6.74 24.83 16.44
N ALA A 268 6.14 23.84 15.76
CA ALA A 268 6.79 23.03 14.75
C ALA A 268 5.92 22.97 13.50
N ARG A 269 6.53 23.14 12.34
CA ARG A 269 5.87 23.04 11.03
C ARG A 269 6.68 22.20 10.08
N LEU A 270 6.01 21.26 9.45
CA LEU A 270 6.50 20.48 8.31
C LEU A 270 5.75 20.93 7.07
N GLU A 271 6.44 21.27 6.02
CA GLU A 271 5.84 21.74 4.77
C GLU A 271 6.54 21.13 3.57
N ARG A 272 5.76 20.68 2.58
CA ARG A 272 6.30 20.23 1.31
C ARG A 272 6.62 21.45 0.44
N GLN A 273 7.86 21.55 -0.01
CA GLN A 273 8.32 22.53 -0.98
C GLN A 273 9.03 21.77 -2.12
N ASP A 274 8.39 21.66 -3.26
CA ASP A 274 8.86 20.86 -4.39
C ASP A 274 9.19 19.41 -3.96
N ASP A 275 10.44 18.99 -4.11
CA ASP A 275 10.94 17.68 -3.73
C ASP A 275 11.58 17.65 -2.33
N HIS A 276 11.27 18.63 -1.49
CA HIS A 276 11.78 18.71 -0.12
C HIS A 276 10.65 18.74 0.91
N LEU A 277 10.90 18.12 2.04
CA LEU A 277 10.19 18.32 3.28
C LEU A 277 10.98 19.33 4.12
N VAL A 278 10.41 20.50 4.29
CA VAL A 278 10.99 21.56 5.13
C VAL A 278 10.41 21.43 6.51
N SER A 279 11.24 21.17 7.50
CA SER A 279 10.85 21.17 8.91
C SER A 279 11.36 22.46 9.57
N THR A 280 10.44 23.24 10.13
CA THR A 280 10.74 24.49 10.83
C THR A 280 10.32 24.37 12.28
N PHE A 281 11.24 24.59 13.20
CA PHE A 281 11.00 24.69 14.63
C PHE A 281 11.99 25.67 15.26
N ASP A 282 11.53 26.46 16.24
CA ASP A 282 12.32 27.49 16.93
C ASP A 282 13.08 28.42 15.95
N GLY A 283 12.48 28.76 14.81
CA GLY A 283 13.08 29.64 13.81
C GLY A 283 14.18 29.00 12.94
N LEU A 284 14.49 27.72 13.16
CA LEU A 284 15.44 26.95 12.34
C LEU A 284 14.69 26.11 11.34
N SER A 285 15.18 26.09 10.11
CA SER A 285 14.63 25.26 9.05
C SER A 285 15.63 24.21 8.58
N GLN A 286 15.17 22.97 8.45
CA GLN A 286 15.91 21.86 7.87
C GLN A 286 15.22 21.39 6.61
N TYR A 287 16.00 21.01 5.60
CA TYR A 287 15.53 20.53 4.31
C TYR A 287 15.88 19.04 4.16
N THR A 288 14.86 18.22 4.00
CA THR A 288 15.02 16.78 3.76
C THR A 288 14.48 16.45 2.37
N LEU A 289 15.25 15.73 1.56
CA LEU A 289 14.77 15.29 0.23
C LEU A 289 13.55 14.38 0.38
N LEU A 290 12.45 14.73 -0.29
CA LEU A 290 11.19 14.02 -0.30
C LEU A 290 10.67 13.87 -1.73
N PRO A 291 11.32 13.04 -2.57
CA PRO A 291 10.79 12.76 -3.90
C PRO A 291 9.42 12.10 -3.79
N LYS A 292 8.59 12.26 -4.83
CA LYS A 292 7.30 11.56 -4.88
C LYS A 292 7.59 10.06 -4.99
N PRO A 293 7.17 9.24 -4.02
CA PRO A 293 7.39 7.80 -4.11
C PRO A 293 6.52 7.19 -5.21
N ASP A 294 7.08 6.26 -5.96
CA ASP A 294 6.37 5.39 -6.88
C ASP A 294 5.73 4.20 -6.16
N ASP A 295 4.95 3.42 -6.89
CA ASP A 295 4.27 2.24 -6.35
C ASP A 295 5.27 1.18 -5.85
N TYR A 296 6.43 1.06 -6.49
CA TYR A 296 7.49 0.15 -6.05
C TYR A 296 7.98 0.49 -4.64
N LEU A 297 8.35 1.74 -4.39
CA LEU A 297 8.87 2.16 -3.08
C LEU A 297 7.82 2.00 -1.99
N LEU A 298 6.56 2.34 -2.28
CA LEU A 298 5.46 2.23 -1.33
C LEU A 298 5.14 0.76 -1.01
N LEU A 299 4.99 -0.06 -2.03
CA LEU A 299 4.65 -1.47 -1.84
C LEU A 299 5.80 -2.24 -1.19
N ARG A 300 7.05 -1.93 -1.54
CA ARG A 300 8.24 -2.50 -0.90
C ARG A 300 8.25 -2.25 0.61
N GLU A 301 7.89 -1.04 1.04
CA GLU A 301 7.79 -0.70 2.47
C GLU A 301 6.66 -1.49 3.13
N GLU A 302 5.49 -1.57 2.50
CA GLU A 302 4.35 -2.34 3.00
C GLU A 302 4.62 -3.85 3.08
N LEU A 303 5.31 -4.43 2.10
CA LEU A 303 5.67 -5.85 2.10
C LEU A 303 6.69 -6.19 3.19
N GLY A 304 7.45 -5.22 3.69
CA GLY A 304 8.33 -5.36 4.86
C GLY A 304 7.58 -5.52 6.18
N ILE A 305 6.30 -5.18 6.24
CA ILE A 305 5.47 -5.31 7.45
C ILE A 305 4.81 -6.69 7.48
N VAL A 306 5.38 -7.61 8.25
CA VAL A 306 4.95 -9.03 8.24
C VAL A 306 3.62 -9.26 8.96
N ASN A 307 3.31 -8.46 9.99
CA ASN A 307 2.14 -8.65 10.85
C ASN A 307 1.33 -7.35 11.00
N HIS A 308 0.80 -7.13 12.20
CA HIS A 308 0.10 -5.91 12.58
C HIS A 308 1.01 -4.69 12.62
N ASP A 309 0.51 -3.55 12.16
CA ASP A 309 1.06 -2.22 12.46
C ASP A 309 0.13 -1.52 13.47
N PRO A 310 0.41 -1.65 14.79
CA PRO A 310 -0.47 -1.10 15.82
C PRO A 310 -0.55 0.44 15.77
N VAL A 311 0.45 1.11 15.21
CA VAL A 311 0.43 2.58 15.04
C VAL A 311 -0.54 2.96 13.93
N PHE A 312 -0.48 2.26 12.81
CA PHE A 312 -1.43 2.43 11.71
C PHE A 312 -2.87 2.12 12.16
N GLU A 313 -3.09 0.97 12.78
CA GLU A 313 -4.41 0.52 13.21
C GLU A 313 -5.07 1.52 14.18
N LYS A 314 -4.31 2.00 15.19
CA LYS A 314 -4.79 3.03 16.12
C LYS A 314 -5.11 4.33 15.39
N THR A 315 -4.25 4.73 14.44
CA THR A 315 -4.42 5.96 13.67
C THR A 315 -5.63 5.87 12.75
N LEU A 316 -5.81 4.77 12.02
CA LEU A 316 -6.97 4.52 11.17
C LEU A 316 -8.28 4.58 11.97
N ALA A 317 -8.35 3.89 13.11
CA ALA A 317 -9.52 3.90 13.98
C ALA A 317 -9.84 5.31 14.52
N SER A 318 -8.82 6.14 14.77
CA SER A 318 -8.99 7.52 15.22
C SER A 318 -9.43 8.44 14.07
N ALA A 319 -8.82 8.29 12.89
CA ALA A 319 -9.13 9.07 11.70
C ALA A 319 -10.58 8.82 11.20
N ALA A 320 -11.05 7.58 11.30
CA ALA A 320 -12.42 7.21 10.96
C ALA A 320 -13.49 7.90 11.83
N ARG A 321 -13.10 8.31 13.05
CA ARG A 321 -13.99 8.98 14.03
C ARG A 321 -13.85 10.50 14.04
N LEU A 322 -12.92 11.07 13.25
CA LEU A 322 -12.70 12.51 13.24
C LEU A 322 -13.97 13.25 12.79
N ASP A 323 -14.44 14.20 13.62
CA ASP A 323 -15.68 14.93 13.37
C ASP A 323 -15.50 15.91 12.17
N ARG A 324 -16.59 16.12 11.42
CA ARG A 324 -16.64 17.15 10.36
C ARG A 324 -16.35 18.57 10.86
N LYS A 325 -16.54 18.84 12.15
CA LYS A 325 -16.19 20.10 12.80
C LYS A 325 -14.67 20.40 12.79
N SER A 326 -13.86 19.37 12.60
CA SER A 326 -12.39 19.49 12.47
C SER A 326 -11.96 20.04 11.10
N VAL A 327 -12.88 20.16 10.12
CA VAL A 327 -12.61 20.70 8.78
C VAL A 327 -12.91 22.19 8.77
N VAL A 328 -11.88 23.03 8.45
CA VAL A 328 -11.93 24.50 8.49
C VAL A 328 -11.58 25.12 7.14
#